data_22fb9df689f856f247c18c8c7245382c
#
_entry.id   22fb9df689f856f247c18c8c7245382c
#
_cell.length_a   1.000
_cell.length_b   1.000
_cell.length_c   1.000
_cell.angle_alpha   90.00
_cell.angle_beta   90.00
_cell.angle_gamma   90.00
#
_symmetry.space_group_name_H-M   'P 1'
#
loop_
_entity.id
_entity.type
_entity.pdbx_description
1 polymer ?
#
loop_
_entity_poly.entity_id
_entity_poly.type
_entity_poly.pdbx_seq_one_letter_code
_entity_poly.pdbx_strand_id
1 'polypeptide(L)'
;MSRLSCPSFRCQGGARRQAGFAIVSAIFLLVVLALLGAYMVSFTTIQTQTSAQEVQSSRAYWTARSAIQWAMGVIASSGACPAAGASPALAGGFSVAVNCSSHTYDEIPTARTIYRLRATVSGGGAVGSATYVERQVDAIVE
;
A
#
# COMPACT_ATOMS: atom_id res chain seq x y z
N MET A 1 37.58 40.71 -71.26
CA MET A 1 37.62 41.61 -70.08
C MET A 1 36.24 42.04 -69.77
N SER A 2 35.51 41.29 -68.95
CA SER A 2 34.14 41.62 -68.55
C SER A 2 34.02 41.54 -67.03
N ARG A 3 33.90 42.69 -66.40
CA ARG A 3 33.67 42.85 -64.97
C ARG A 3 32.22 42.52 -64.66
N LEU A 4 31.97 41.44 -63.94
CA LEU A 4 30.64 41.19 -63.38
C LEU A 4 30.52 41.94 -62.05
N SER A 5 29.64 42.91 -62.06
CA SER A 5 29.22 43.71 -60.91
C SER A 5 28.18 42.96 -60.12
N CYS A 6 28.47 42.57 -58.87
CA CYS A 6 27.47 42.04 -57.96
C CYS A 6 26.64 43.17 -57.36
N PRO A 7 25.29 43.13 -57.43
CA PRO A 7 24.47 44.06 -56.72
C PRO A 7 24.41 43.69 -55.21
N SER A 8 24.73 44.66 -54.39
CA SER A 8 24.62 44.62 -52.93
C SER A 8 23.17 44.49 -52.48
N PHE A 9 22.72 43.28 -52.23
CA PHE A 9 21.46 43.05 -51.50
C PHE A 9 21.67 43.41 -50.03
N ARG A 10 21.20 44.57 -49.64
CA ARG A 10 21.01 44.92 -48.24
C ARG A 10 19.85 44.08 -47.69
N CYS A 11 20.16 42.99 -47.05
CA CYS A 11 19.20 42.34 -46.15
C CYS A 11 19.01 43.21 -44.90
N GLN A 12 18.12 44.19 -44.99
CA GLN A 12 17.56 44.82 -43.81
C GLN A 12 16.51 43.90 -43.24
N GLY A 13 16.96 42.84 -42.58
CA GLY A 13 16.13 42.06 -41.67
C GLY A 13 15.81 42.92 -40.45
N GLY A 14 14.74 43.68 -40.50
CA GLY A 14 14.17 44.37 -39.35
C GLY A 14 13.77 43.31 -38.32
N ALA A 15 14.66 43.00 -37.38
CA ALA A 15 14.31 42.28 -36.15
C ALA A 15 13.30 43.15 -35.38
N ARG A 16 12.03 43.02 -35.73
CA ARG A 16 10.94 43.55 -34.91
C ARG A 16 11.10 43.01 -33.50
N ARG A 17 11.44 43.93 -32.61
CA ARG A 17 11.54 43.66 -31.16
C ARG A 17 10.17 43.20 -30.64
N GLN A 18 9.92 41.93 -30.64
CA GLN A 18 8.84 41.27 -29.89
C GLN A 18 9.28 40.99 -28.42
N ALA A 19 10.01 41.96 -27.86
CA ALA A 19 10.60 41.80 -26.52
C ALA A 19 9.54 41.77 -25.39
N GLY A 20 8.33 42.25 -25.61
CA GLY A 20 7.29 42.30 -24.59
C GLY A 20 6.61 40.95 -24.35
N PHE A 21 6.43 40.14 -25.36
CA PHE A 21 5.72 38.85 -25.24
C PHE A 21 6.62 37.72 -24.71
N ALA A 22 7.93 37.79 -24.95
CA ALA A 22 8.90 36.80 -24.52
C ALA A 22 9.05 36.71 -22.97
N ILE A 23 8.95 37.86 -22.30
CA ILE A 23 9.06 37.90 -20.82
C ILE A 23 7.81 37.25 -20.16
N VAL A 24 6.62 37.56 -20.68
CA VAL A 24 5.38 36.97 -20.15
C VAL A 24 5.34 35.45 -20.35
N SER A 25 5.73 34.99 -21.54
CA SER A 25 5.80 33.56 -21.82
C SER A 25 6.88 32.84 -20.98
N ALA A 26 8.02 33.49 -20.72
CA ALA A 26 9.07 32.94 -19.86
C ALA A 26 8.60 32.80 -18.40
N ILE A 27 7.94 33.82 -17.86
CA ILE A 27 7.38 33.75 -16.48
C ILE A 27 6.31 32.69 -16.41
N PHE A 28 5.43 32.59 -17.41
CA PHE A 28 4.40 31.55 -17.46
C PHE A 28 5.02 30.13 -17.44
N LEU A 29 6.04 29.89 -18.27
CA LEU A 29 6.74 28.61 -18.30
C LEU A 29 7.43 28.28 -16.96
N LEU A 30 8.05 29.27 -16.33
CA LEU A 30 8.67 29.07 -15.00
C LEU A 30 7.64 28.70 -13.94
N VAL A 31 6.50 29.36 -13.91
CA VAL A 31 5.42 29.05 -12.96
C VAL A 31 4.86 27.66 -13.21
N VAL A 32 4.60 27.29 -14.46
CA VAL A 32 4.09 25.97 -14.82
C VAL A 32 5.10 24.87 -14.44
N LEU A 33 6.39 25.07 -14.72
CA LEU A 33 7.43 24.12 -14.36
C LEU A 33 7.59 23.99 -12.83
N ALA A 34 7.49 25.10 -12.11
CA ALA A 34 7.54 25.09 -10.65
C ALA A 34 6.36 24.32 -10.03
N LEU A 35 5.14 24.52 -10.56
CA LEU A 35 3.95 23.80 -10.12
C LEU A 35 4.04 22.29 -10.43
N LEU A 36 4.52 21.93 -11.62
CA LEU A 36 4.73 20.54 -11.98
C LEU A 36 5.78 19.87 -11.09
N GLY A 37 6.88 20.57 -10.79
CA GLY A 37 7.91 20.10 -9.87
C GLY A 37 7.35 19.86 -8.45
N ALA A 38 6.59 20.82 -7.92
CA ALA A 38 5.95 20.67 -6.61
C ALA A 38 4.95 19.50 -6.58
N TYR A 39 4.19 19.30 -7.65
CA TYR A 39 3.25 18.19 -7.78
C TYR A 39 3.98 16.82 -7.78
N MET A 40 5.10 16.72 -8.49
CA MET A 40 5.89 15.48 -8.54
C MET A 40 6.46 15.10 -7.17
N VAL A 41 6.93 16.08 -6.39
CA VAL A 41 7.42 15.83 -5.01
C VAL A 41 6.29 15.31 -4.12
N SER A 42 5.10 15.88 -4.19
CA SER A 42 3.94 15.41 -3.42
C SER A 42 3.54 14.00 -3.81
N PHE A 43 3.60 13.65 -5.08
CA PHE A 43 3.26 12.32 -5.57
C PHE A 43 4.22 11.23 -5.07
N THR A 44 5.53 11.51 -5.05
CA THR A 44 6.55 10.59 -4.53
C THR A 44 6.37 10.31 -3.03
N THR A 45 5.96 11.30 -2.25
CA THR A 45 5.72 11.13 -0.80
C THR A 45 4.55 10.19 -0.53
N ILE A 46 3.47 10.31 -1.30
CA ILE A 46 2.31 9.41 -1.19
C ILE A 46 2.68 7.97 -1.57
N GLN A 47 3.46 7.79 -2.63
CA GLN A 47 3.89 6.46 -3.07
C GLN A 47 4.75 5.73 -2.03
N THR A 48 5.68 6.43 -1.39
CA THR A 48 6.53 5.83 -0.35
C THR A 48 5.74 5.43 0.89
N GLN A 49 4.75 6.23 1.30
CA GLN A 49 3.87 5.90 2.43
C GLN A 49 3.00 4.68 2.12
N THR A 50 2.43 4.62 0.91
CA THR A 50 1.59 3.49 0.50
C THR A 50 2.38 2.18 0.44
N SER A 51 3.60 2.21 -0.08
CA SER A 51 4.47 1.03 -0.13
C SER A 51 4.85 0.52 1.26
N ALA A 52 5.12 1.41 2.23
CA ALA A 52 5.41 1.01 3.60
C ALA A 52 4.21 0.34 4.28
N GLN A 53 2.99 0.87 4.06
CA GLN A 53 1.76 0.27 4.57
C GLN A 53 1.47 -1.08 3.94
N GLU A 54 1.75 -1.25 2.65
CA GLU A 54 1.55 -2.51 1.93
C GLU A 54 2.44 -3.63 2.51
N VAL A 55 3.71 -3.34 2.79
CA VAL A 55 4.63 -4.29 3.43
C VAL A 55 4.16 -4.66 4.83
N GLN A 56 3.72 -3.70 5.65
CA GLN A 56 3.18 -3.98 6.98
C GLN A 56 1.89 -4.81 6.92
N SER A 57 1.00 -4.48 6.00
CA SER A 57 -0.23 -5.22 5.73
C SER A 57 0.03 -6.67 5.33
N SER A 58 1.02 -6.90 4.46
CA SER A 58 1.44 -8.24 4.07
C SER A 58 2.00 -9.04 5.26
N ARG A 59 2.83 -8.42 6.09
CA ARG A 59 3.34 -9.05 7.32
C ARG A 59 2.23 -9.40 8.29
N ALA A 60 1.26 -8.50 8.52
CA ALA A 60 0.12 -8.75 9.37
C ALA A 60 -0.73 -9.93 8.86
N TYR A 61 -0.94 -10.02 7.53
CA TYR A 61 -1.64 -11.14 6.92
C TYR A 61 -0.94 -12.47 7.16
N TRP A 62 0.37 -12.56 6.95
CA TRP A 62 1.13 -13.79 7.20
C TRP A 62 1.16 -14.16 8.68
N THR A 63 1.21 -13.18 9.57
CA THR A 63 1.10 -13.38 11.02
C THR A 63 -0.28 -13.94 11.38
N ALA A 64 -1.37 -13.40 10.82
CA ALA A 64 -2.71 -13.93 11.03
C ALA A 64 -2.85 -15.36 10.53
N ARG A 65 -2.28 -15.65 9.35
CA ARG A 65 -2.30 -17.01 8.80
C ARG A 65 -1.52 -18.02 9.65
N SER A 66 -0.37 -17.63 10.20
CA SER A 66 0.39 -18.49 11.11
C SER A 66 -0.34 -18.72 12.44
N ALA A 67 -1.08 -17.73 12.92
CA ALA A 67 -1.94 -17.87 14.09
C ALA A 67 -3.09 -18.89 13.86
N ILE A 68 -3.70 -18.87 12.68
CA ILE A 68 -4.68 -19.88 12.28
C ILE A 68 -4.06 -21.28 12.23
N GLN A 69 -2.86 -21.42 11.65
CA GLN A 69 -2.16 -22.71 11.58
C GLN A 69 -1.83 -23.24 12.98
N TRP A 70 -1.37 -22.36 13.88
CA TRP A 70 -1.16 -22.73 15.27
C TRP A 70 -2.46 -23.24 15.93
N ALA A 71 -3.58 -22.50 15.76
CA ALA A 71 -4.87 -22.90 16.31
C ALA A 71 -5.37 -24.25 15.75
N MET A 72 -5.17 -24.49 14.44
CA MET A 72 -5.46 -25.79 13.83
C MET A 72 -4.60 -26.91 14.43
N GLY A 73 -3.31 -26.65 14.70
CA GLY A 73 -2.44 -27.60 15.39
C GLY A 73 -2.93 -27.92 16.79
N VAL A 74 -3.42 -26.97 17.56
CA VAL A 74 -4.03 -27.18 18.88
C VAL A 74 -5.29 -28.02 18.75
N ILE A 75 -6.18 -27.75 17.83
CA ILE A 75 -7.39 -28.55 17.60
C ILE A 75 -7.04 -29.97 17.19
N ALA A 76 -6.10 -30.14 16.28
CA ALA A 76 -5.68 -31.46 15.82
C ALA A 76 -5.09 -32.33 16.98
N SER A 77 -4.45 -31.70 17.97
CA SER A 77 -3.85 -32.42 19.11
C SER A 77 -4.81 -32.64 20.28
N SER A 78 -5.74 -31.70 20.52
CA SER A 78 -6.62 -31.70 21.69
C SER A 78 -8.08 -32.05 21.38
N GLY A 79 -8.50 -31.94 20.10
CA GLY A 79 -9.91 -32.06 19.71
C GLY A 79 -10.79 -30.94 20.25
N ALA A 80 -10.20 -29.81 20.67
CA ALA A 80 -10.93 -28.70 21.28
C ALA A 80 -10.38 -27.34 20.83
N CYS A 81 -11.19 -26.29 20.95
CA CYS A 81 -10.75 -24.92 20.73
C CYS A 81 -9.59 -24.56 21.68
N PRO A 82 -8.61 -23.75 21.22
CA PRO A 82 -7.63 -23.11 22.09
C PRO A 82 -8.31 -22.37 23.24
N ALA A 83 -7.64 -22.32 24.40
CA ALA A 83 -8.17 -21.59 25.55
C ALA A 83 -8.47 -20.11 25.19
N ALA A 84 -9.52 -19.55 25.79
CA ALA A 84 -9.88 -18.15 25.55
C ALA A 84 -8.70 -17.23 25.92
N GLY A 85 -8.33 -16.35 24.99
CA GLY A 85 -7.18 -15.45 25.14
C GLY A 85 -5.81 -16.08 24.88
N ALA A 86 -5.74 -17.38 24.55
CA ALA A 86 -4.49 -17.99 24.10
C ALA A 86 -4.10 -17.39 22.73
N SER A 87 -2.87 -16.92 22.65
CA SER A 87 -2.29 -16.44 21.41
C SER A 87 -0.90 -17.02 21.21
N PRO A 88 -0.50 -17.35 19.98
CA PRO A 88 0.87 -17.79 19.73
C PRO A 88 1.83 -16.63 19.98
N ALA A 89 2.99 -16.91 20.56
CA ALA A 89 4.08 -15.96 20.68
C ALA A 89 4.73 -15.78 19.28
N LEU A 90 4.20 -14.85 18.49
CA LEU A 90 4.72 -14.56 17.15
C LEU A 90 5.64 -13.36 17.21
N ALA A 91 6.83 -13.49 16.60
CA ALA A 91 7.77 -12.38 16.43
C ALA A 91 7.20 -11.39 15.41
N GLY A 92 7.35 -10.08 15.66
CA GLY A 92 6.98 -9.06 14.66
C GLY A 92 6.29 -7.81 15.19
N GLY A 93 6.07 -7.70 16.51
CA GLY A 93 5.49 -6.48 17.10
C GLY A 93 4.00 -6.29 16.82
N PHE A 94 3.32 -7.36 16.40
CA PHE A 94 1.86 -7.37 16.21
C PHE A 94 1.16 -7.99 17.42
N SER A 95 0.01 -7.43 17.78
CA SER A 95 -0.93 -8.05 18.70
C SER A 95 -1.79 -9.05 17.96
N VAL A 96 -1.91 -10.25 18.47
CA VAL A 96 -2.64 -11.36 17.84
C VAL A 96 -3.76 -11.82 18.78
N ALA A 97 -4.99 -11.84 18.27
CA ALA A 97 -6.15 -12.40 18.98
C ALA A 97 -6.74 -13.53 18.14
N VAL A 98 -6.86 -14.72 18.73
CA VAL A 98 -7.49 -15.88 18.09
C VAL A 98 -8.79 -16.19 18.78
N ASN A 99 -9.87 -16.17 18.02
CA ASN A 99 -11.20 -16.59 18.47
C ASN A 99 -11.54 -17.92 17.82
N CYS A 100 -12.03 -18.85 18.60
CA CYS A 100 -12.48 -20.16 18.15
C CYS A 100 -13.90 -20.42 18.64
N SER A 101 -14.71 -21.00 17.79
CA SER A 101 -16.03 -21.54 18.14
C SER A 101 -16.20 -22.91 17.51
N SER A 102 -16.80 -23.86 18.24
CA SER A 102 -17.09 -25.20 17.76
C SER A 102 -18.58 -25.45 17.70
N HIS A 103 -19.04 -26.15 16.69
CA HIS A 103 -20.39 -26.63 16.52
C HIS A 103 -20.37 -28.07 16.14
N THR A 104 -21.08 -28.91 16.90
CA THR A 104 -21.22 -30.35 16.62
C THR A 104 -22.54 -30.60 15.94
N TYR A 105 -22.51 -31.34 14.84
CA TYR A 105 -23.65 -31.75 14.07
C TYR A 105 -23.80 -33.27 14.18
N ASP A 106 -25.02 -33.72 14.49
CA ASP A 106 -25.33 -35.15 14.54
C ASP A 106 -25.63 -35.64 13.12
N GLU A 107 -24.60 -36.13 12.45
CA GLU A 107 -24.72 -36.78 11.14
C GLU A 107 -24.62 -38.30 11.34
N ILE A 108 -25.59 -39.05 10.79
CA ILE A 108 -25.58 -40.53 10.86
C ILE A 108 -24.57 -41.05 9.83
N PRO A 109 -23.61 -41.91 10.21
CA PRO A 109 -23.47 -42.64 11.50
C PRO A 109 -22.59 -41.95 12.54
N THR A 110 -21.92 -40.83 12.29
CA THR A 110 -20.97 -40.22 13.23
C THR A 110 -21.19 -38.70 13.33
N ALA A 111 -21.22 -38.20 14.60
CA ALA A 111 -21.24 -36.78 14.84
C ALA A 111 -19.96 -36.12 14.33
N ARG A 112 -20.11 -34.95 13.71
CA ARG A 112 -19.00 -34.17 13.19
C ARG A 112 -18.94 -32.80 13.86
N THR A 113 -17.76 -32.39 14.26
CA THR A 113 -17.54 -31.09 14.91
C THR A 113 -16.83 -30.15 13.94
N ILE A 114 -17.46 -29.03 13.67
CA ILE A 114 -16.91 -27.96 12.82
C ILE A 114 -16.36 -26.87 13.72
N TYR A 115 -15.11 -26.50 13.52
CA TYR A 115 -14.44 -25.41 14.21
C TYR A 115 -14.35 -24.19 13.31
N ARG A 116 -14.82 -23.07 13.79
CA ARG A 116 -14.64 -21.78 13.12
C ARG A 116 -13.57 -20.97 13.85
N LEU A 117 -12.50 -20.67 13.16
CA LEU A 117 -11.34 -19.92 13.64
C LEU A 117 -11.34 -18.53 13.04
N ARG A 118 -11.04 -17.54 13.86
CA ARG A 118 -10.84 -16.16 13.44
C ARG A 118 -9.60 -15.60 14.11
N ALA A 119 -8.57 -15.26 13.33
CA ALA A 119 -7.39 -14.59 13.81
C ALA A 119 -7.43 -13.12 13.40
N THR A 120 -7.35 -12.22 14.37
CA THR A 120 -7.24 -10.77 14.17
C THR A 120 -5.86 -10.36 14.63
N VAL A 121 -5.13 -9.69 13.75
CA VAL A 121 -3.79 -9.17 13.98
C VAL A 121 -3.80 -7.66 13.80
N SER A 122 -3.31 -6.94 14.80
CA SER A 122 -3.22 -5.49 14.77
C SER A 122 -1.85 -5.01 15.22
N GLY A 123 -1.41 -3.87 14.70
CA GLY A 123 -0.13 -3.26 15.05
C GLY A 123 0.17 -2.00 14.26
N GLY A 124 1.37 -1.46 14.46
CA GLY A 124 1.83 -0.27 13.74
C GLY A 124 1.42 1.06 14.33
N GLY A 125 0.66 1.08 15.45
CA GLY A 125 0.26 2.33 16.11
C GLY A 125 -1.11 2.24 16.78
N ALA A 126 -1.64 3.37 17.22
CA ALA A 126 -2.99 3.45 17.77
C ALA A 126 -4.04 3.38 16.65
N VAL A 127 -5.22 2.86 16.98
CA VAL A 127 -6.37 2.84 16.06
C VAL A 127 -6.64 4.25 15.53
N GLY A 128 -6.74 4.40 14.21
CA GLY A 128 -6.93 5.67 13.53
C GLY A 128 -5.64 6.41 13.15
N SER A 129 -4.46 5.91 13.52
CA SER A 129 -3.19 6.45 13.01
C SER A 129 -2.90 5.98 11.58
N ALA A 130 -2.15 6.77 10.83
CA ALA A 130 -1.76 6.43 9.46
C ALA A 130 -0.87 5.17 9.36
N THR A 131 -0.29 4.72 10.47
CA THR A 131 0.55 3.53 10.55
C THR A 131 -0.19 2.29 11.07
N TYR A 132 -1.45 2.45 11.54
CA TYR A 132 -2.24 1.35 12.06
C TYR A 132 -2.60 0.36 10.95
N VAL A 133 -2.33 -0.90 11.21
CA VAL A 133 -2.70 -2.01 10.32
C VAL A 133 -3.44 -3.06 11.13
N GLU A 134 -4.59 -3.47 10.61
CA GLU A 134 -5.36 -4.60 11.13
C GLU A 134 -5.70 -5.55 10.00
N ARG A 135 -5.53 -6.85 10.25
CA ARG A 135 -5.89 -7.92 9.31
C ARG A 135 -6.60 -9.05 10.06
N GLN A 136 -7.66 -9.51 9.45
CA GLN A 136 -8.45 -10.63 9.93
C GLN A 136 -8.42 -11.75 8.90
N VAL A 137 -8.22 -12.97 9.38
CA VAL A 137 -8.27 -14.20 8.59
C VAL A 137 -9.22 -15.17 9.29
N ASP A 138 -10.14 -15.71 8.52
CA ASP A 138 -11.10 -16.72 8.98
C ASP A 138 -10.77 -18.07 8.36
N ALA A 139 -10.96 -19.13 9.11
CA ALA A 139 -10.83 -20.51 8.65
C ALA A 139 -11.90 -21.39 9.28
N ILE A 140 -12.30 -22.42 8.56
CA ILE A 140 -13.23 -23.45 9.03
C ILE A 140 -12.49 -24.78 8.90
N VAL A 141 -12.53 -25.58 9.98
CA VAL A 141 -11.88 -26.88 10.09
C VAL A 141 -12.88 -27.91 10.62
N GLU A 142 -12.80 -29.11 10.11
CA GLU A 142 -13.58 -30.28 10.52
C GLU A 142 -12.68 -31.32 11.19
#